data_78c6d04241222e948b20454ac3436ce7
#
_entry.id   78c6d04241222e948b20454ac3436ce7
#
_cell.length_a   1.000
_cell.length_b   1.000
_cell.length_c   1.000
_cell.angle_alpha   90.00
_cell.angle_beta   90.00
_cell.angle_gamma   90.00
#
_symmetry.space_group_name_H-M   'P 1'
#
loop_
_entity.id
_entity.type
_entity.pdbx_description
1 polymer ?
#
loop_
_entity_poly.entity_id
_entity_poly.type
_entity_poly.pdbx_seq_one_letter_code
_entity_poly.pdbx_strand_id
1 'polypeptide(L)'
;MTISRRQASQPASTGPHSAQLAGFPVARPRRLRLNETIRRMVRETTLAPSDFIYPLFVRHGEDVRQPIASMPGQYQWSVDRLRDEAREIAALGIPAVVLFGIPANKDATGSENYDSNGIVPQAIRAIKEAAPELVVISDMCFCEYTDHGHCGLINMPGASHFTRTLPEGYVLNDLTLELLGRASVAHADAGADIIAPSGMMDGMVGAIRAALDERSHDHVAILSYAAKYASGFYGPFRDAAESPPAFGDRSQYQMDPANRREALREVALDVAEGADMLMVKPALPYLDVLSEVRQTFPLPVAAYQVSGEYAMLHAAAANGWLDLRRCALESLTSIRRAGADMILTYFAKDAARWLNGAE
;
A
#
# COMPACT_ATOMS: atom_id res chain seq x y z
N MET A 1 -52.49 50.74 10.67
CA MET A 1 -51.47 50.08 11.56
C MET A 1 -50.69 49.10 10.71
N THR A 2 -49.56 49.47 10.24
CA THR A 2 -48.70 48.66 9.35
C THR A 2 -47.58 48.01 10.18
N ILE A 3 -47.62 46.67 10.30
CA ILE A 3 -46.65 45.93 11.06
C ILE A 3 -45.41 45.68 10.15
N SER A 4 -44.31 46.33 10.46
CA SER A 4 -43.02 46.10 9.83
C SER A 4 -42.43 44.78 10.27
N ARG A 5 -42.22 43.85 9.31
CA ARG A 5 -41.46 42.62 9.54
C ARG A 5 -39.97 42.94 9.57
N ARG A 6 -39.35 42.80 10.73
CA ARG A 6 -37.87 42.74 10.85
C ARG A 6 -37.34 41.50 10.14
N GLN A 7 -36.50 41.70 9.13
CA GLN A 7 -35.70 40.63 8.56
C GLN A 7 -34.63 40.18 9.58
N ALA A 8 -34.66 38.90 9.93
CA ALA A 8 -33.61 38.30 10.73
C ALA A 8 -32.33 38.21 9.89
N SER A 9 -31.27 38.87 10.34
CA SER A 9 -29.93 38.74 9.78
C SER A 9 -29.40 37.30 10.01
N GLN A 10 -29.10 36.59 8.93
CA GLN A 10 -28.37 35.34 8.99
C GLN A 10 -26.95 35.61 9.51
N PRO A 11 -26.39 34.75 10.39
CA PRO A 11 -25.00 34.88 10.79
C PRO A 11 -24.10 34.58 9.60
N ALA A 12 -23.15 35.46 9.31
CA ALA A 12 -22.13 35.26 8.31
C ALA A 12 -21.26 34.04 8.66
N SER A 13 -21.15 33.09 7.76
CA SER A 13 -20.21 31.98 7.87
C SER A 13 -18.79 32.52 7.70
N THR A 14 -18.05 32.61 8.79
CA THR A 14 -16.64 33.00 8.78
C THR A 14 -15.78 31.75 8.45
N GLY A 15 -15.77 31.35 7.17
CA GLY A 15 -14.77 30.42 6.64
C GLY A 15 -13.54 31.22 6.15
N PRO A 16 -12.31 30.67 6.20
CA PRO A 16 -11.08 31.39 5.89
C PRO A 16 -10.88 31.77 4.41
N HIS A 17 -11.89 31.67 3.54
CA HIS A 17 -11.80 31.91 2.09
C HIS A 17 -12.78 32.98 1.54
N SER A 18 -13.27 33.88 2.34
CA SER A 18 -14.15 34.96 1.87
C SER A 18 -13.44 36.23 1.34
N ALA A 19 -12.16 36.11 0.94
CA ALA A 19 -11.57 37.19 0.11
C ALA A 19 -12.32 37.19 -1.24
N GLN A 20 -13.11 38.19 -1.53
CA GLN A 20 -13.74 38.37 -2.83
C GLN A 20 -12.65 38.48 -3.90
N LEU A 21 -12.38 37.35 -4.57
CA LEU A 21 -11.46 37.31 -5.69
C LEU A 21 -12.05 38.18 -6.82
N ALA A 22 -11.23 39.07 -7.38
CA ALA A 22 -11.62 39.88 -8.52
C ALA A 22 -12.07 38.96 -9.68
N GLY A 23 -13.16 39.32 -10.36
CA GLY A 23 -13.65 38.58 -11.52
C GLY A 23 -12.89 38.93 -12.80
N PHE A 24 -13.24 38.24 -13.91
CA PHE A 24 -12.80 38.63 -15.25
C PHE A 24 -13.31 40.05 -15.56
N PRO A 25 -12.54 40.92 -16.24
CA PRO A 25 -11.25 40.70 -16.91
C PRO A 25 -10.00 40.90 -16.02
N VAL A 26 -10.16 41.30 -14.75
CA VAL A 26 -9.05 41.57 -13.83
C VAL A 26 -8.33 40.29 -13.46
N ALA A 27 -9.06 39.30 -12.98
CA ALA A 27 -8.53 37.96 -12.68
C ALA A 27 -8.44 37.12 -13.97
N ARG A 28 -7.25 36.67 -14.29
CA ARG A 28 -6.96 35.81 -15.45
C ARG A 28 -6.01 34.66 -15.06
N PRO A 29 -6.50 33.52 -14.59
CA PRO A 29 -5.66 32.38 -14.16
C PRO A 29 -4.73 31.87 -15.26
N ARG A 30 -5.06 32.04 -16.56
CA ARG A 30 -4.21 31.68 -17.69
C ARG A 30 -2.83 32.37 -17.68
N ARG A 31 -2.66 33.48 -16.99
CA ARG A 31 -1.36 34.18 -16.85
C ARG A 31 -0.32 33.26 -16.19
N LEU A 32 -0.75 32.45 -15.21
CA LEU A 32 0.12 31.50 -14.50
C LEU A 32 0.39 30.20 -15.30
N ARG A 33 -0.24 30.05 -16.48
CA ARG A 33 -0.07 28.89 -17.37
C ARG A 33 0.71 29.21 -18.65
N LEU A 34 1.18 30.45 -18.80
CA LEU A 34 1.72 30.99 -20.07
C LEU A 34 2.89 30.17 -20.60
N ASN A 35 3.82 29.80 -19.74
CA ASN A 35 4.98 28.97 -20.09
C ASN A 35 5.30 27.99 -18.97
N GLU A 36 6.21 27.04 -19.25
CA GLU A 36 6.57 25.98 -18.30
C GLU A 36 7.25 26.54 -17.05
N THR A 37 8.12 27.52 -17.18
CA THR A 37 8.82 28.12 -16.04
C THR A 37 7.84 28.70 -15.02
N ILE A 38 6.84 29.45 -15.49
CA ILE A 38 5.79 29.99 -14.62
C ILE A 38 5.00 28.85 -13.98
N ARG A 39 4.56 27.84 -14.78
CA ARG A 39 3.81 26.70 -14.24
C ARG A 39 4.62 25.96 -13.16
N ARG A 40 5.93 25.77 -13.36
CA ARG A 40 6.82 25.15 -12.38
C ARG A 40 6.97 25.97 -11.11
N MET A 41 7.04 27.29 -11.22
CA MET A 41 7.15 28.20 -10.05
C MET A 41 5.92 28.18 -9.13
N VAL A 42 4.73 27.98 -9.70
CA VAL A 42 3.46 28.00 -8.94
C VAL A 42 2.91 26.60 -8.66
N ARG A 43 3.69 25.56 -8.91
CA ARG A 43 3.29 24.18 -8.70
C ARG A 43 3.19 23.89 -7.20
N GLU A 44 2.02 23.40 -6.77
CA GLU A 44 1.73 23.09 -5.35
C GLU A 44 2.21 21.70 -4.95
N THR A 45 2.24 20.75 -5.90
CA THR A 45 2.61 19.36 -5.66
C THR A 45 3.81 18.96 -6.52
N THR A 46 4.81 18.38 -5.90
CA THR A 46 6.00 17.83 -6.56
C THR A 46 6.17 16.37 -6.21
N LEU A 47 6.87 15.63 -7.07
CA LEU A 47 7.31 14.26 -6.83
C LEU A 47 8.82 14.23 -6.73
N ALA A 48 9.34 13.38 -5.84
CA ALA A 48 10.75 13.05 -5.73
C ALA A 48 10.91 11.52 -5.61
N PRO A 49 12.07 10.95 -5.98
CA PRO A 49 12.33 9.53 -5.76
C PRO A 49 12.13 9.09 -4.30
N SER A 50 12.36 9.98 -3.34
CA SER A 50 12.14 9.76 -1.91
C SER A 50 10.66 9.59 -1.51
N ASP A 51 9.72 9.88 -2.40
CA ASP A 51 8.29 9.66 -2.14
C ASP A 51 7.86 8.22 -2.43
N PHE A 52 8.72 7.39 -3.03
CA PHE A 52 8.35 6.08 -3.53
C PHE A 52 8.82 4.93 -2.65
N ILE A 53 7.98 3.89 -2.56
CA ILE A 53 8.28 2.57 -2.00
C ILE A 53 8.15 1.57 -3.15
N TYR A 54 9.19 0.76 -3.41
CA TYR A 54 9.17 -0.18 -4.52
C TYR A 54 8.78 -1.59 -4.07
N PRO A 55 7.70 -2.19 -4.63
CA PRO A 55 7.30 -3.56 -4.32
C PRO A 55 8.20 -4.59 -5.01
N LEU A 56 8.64 -5.61 -4.27
CA LEU A 56 9.49 -6.70 -4.74
C LEU A 56 8.87 -8.06 -4.44
N PHE A 57 8.88 -8.95 -5.41
CA PHE A 57 8.47 -10.36 -5.26
C PHE A 57 9.71 -11.22 -5.13
N VAL A 58 9.77 -12.01 -4.04
CA VAL A 58 10.92 -12.84 -3.71
C VAL A 58 10.53 -14.30 -3.68
N ARG A 59 11.31 -15.15 -4.33
CA ARG A 59 11.08 -16.58 -4.40
C ARG A 59 12.35 -17.40 -4.13
N HIS A 60 12.16 -18.66 -3.81
CA HIS A 60 13.25 -19.62 -3.74
C HIS A 60 13.88 -19.86 -5.11
N GLY A 61 15.14 -20.23 -5.11
CA GLY A 61 15.95 -20.52 -6.30
C GLY A 61 17.32 -19.86 -6.24
N GLU A 62 18.10 -20.10 -7.27
CA GLU A 62 19.41 -19.48 -7.51
C GLU A 62 19.42 -18.89 -8.91
N ASP A 63 19.96 -17.70 -9.06
CA ASP A 63 20.05 -16.96 -10.34
C ASP A 63 18.70 -16.70 -11.02
N VAL A 64 17.61 -16.56 -10.23
CA VAL A 64 16.27 -16.39 -10.76
C VAL A 64 15.93 -14.90 -10.92
N ARG A 65 15.55 -14.54 -12.15
CA ARG A 65 14.89 -13.30 -12.53
C ARG A 65 13.75 -13.63 -13.48
N GLN A 66 12.59 -13.99 -12.92
CA GLN A 66 11.43 -14.45 -13.68
C GLN A 66 10.49 -13.29 -13.99
N PRO A 67 10.24 -12.96 -15.27
CA PRO A 67 9.32 -11.87 -15.62
C PRO A 67 7.88 -12.22 -15.24
N ILE A 68 7.14 -11.21 -14.77
CA ILE A 68 5.70 -11.31 -14.46
C ILE A 68 4.94 -10.86 -15.70
N ALA A 69 4.27 -11.80 -16.38
CA ALA A 69 3.64 -11.55 -17.68
C ALA A 69 2.56 -10.45 -17.64
N SER A 70 1.78 -10.37 -16.56
CA SER A 70 0.73 -9.37 -16.37
C SER A 70 1.25 -8.01 -15.90
N MET A 71 2.57 -7.89 -15.62
CA MET A 71 3.20 -6.67 -15.10
C MET A 71 4.53 -6.40 -15.83
N PRO A 72 4.49 -5.79 -17.03
CA PRO A 72 5.69 -5.54 -17.85
C PRO A 72 6.79 -4.83 -17.06
N GLY A 73 8.03 -5.36 -17.11
CA GLY A 73 9.17 -4.79 -16.39
C GLY A 73 9.28 -5.19 -14.92
N GLN A 74 8.33 -5.97 -14.38
CA GLN A 74 8.39 -6.51 -13.02
C GLN A 74 8.81 -7.99 -13.03
N TYR A 75 9.47 -8.41 -11.95
CA TYR A 75 10.08 -9.74 -11.86
C TYR A 75 9.87 -10.35 -10.48
N GLN A 76 9.88 -11.69 -10.44
CA GLN A 76 10.14 -12.46 -9.23
C GLN A 76 11.66 -12.72 -9.14
N TRP A 77 12.24 -12.50 -7.96
CA TRP A 77 13.67 -12.54 -7.74
C TRP A 77 14.07 -13.63 -6.76
N SER A 78 15.17 -14.35 -7.04
CA SER A 78 15.86 -15.12 -5.99
C SER A 78 16.68 -14.19 -5.08
N VAL A 79 16.97 -14.67 -3.87
CA VAL A 79 17.67 -13.88 -2.82
C VAL A 79 19.04 -13.38 -3.26
N ASP A 80 19.78 -14.19 -4.01
CA ASP A 80 21.10 -13.79 -4.56
C ASP A 80 20.98 -12.63 -5.53
N ARG A 81 20.01 -12.66 -6.47
CA ARG A 81 19.75 -11.59 -7.44
C ARG A 81 19.16 -10.33 -6.81
N LEU A 82 18.43 -10.49 -5.72
CA LEU A 82 17.82 -9.38 -5.00
C LEU A 82 18.84 -8.38 -4.44
N ARG A 83 20.08 -8.82 -4.14
CA ARG A 83 21.18 -7.96 -3.67
C ARG A 83 21.53 -6.85 -4.67
N ASP A 84 21.63 -7.20 -5.94
CA ASP A 84 21.96 -6.23 -7.00
C ASP A 84 20.78 -5.29 -7.27
N GLU A 85 19.55 -5.83 -7.27
CA GLU A 85 18.33 -5.03 -7.39
C GLU A 85 18.21 -4.01 -6.25
N ALA A 86 18.50 -4.39 -5.00
CA ALA A 86 18.48 -3.49 -3.86
C ALA A 86 19.48 -2.32 -4.01
N ARG A 87 20.70 -2.60 -4.47
CA ARG A 87 21.70 -1.54 -4.75
C ARG A 87 21.23 -0.59 -5.85
N GLU A 88 20.62 -1.11 -6.92
CA GLU A 88 20.08 -0.28 -7.99
C GLU A 88 18.96 0.63 -7.48
N ILE A 89 18.03 0.10 -6.66
CA ILE A 89 16.93 0.85 -6.07
C ILE A 89 17.47 2.00 -5.20
N ALA A 90 18.41 1.71 -4.31
CA ALA A 90 19.06 2.71 -3.46
C ALA A 90 19.77 3.79 -4.29
N ALA A 91 20.50 3.40 -5.34
CA ALA A 91 21.21 4.32 -6.23
C ALA A 91 20.26 5.26 -7.00
N LEU A 92 19.00 4.88 -7.21
CA LEU A 92 17.96 5.74 -7.80
C LEU A 92 17.38 6.76 -6.81
N GLY A 93 17.75 6.68 -5.53
CA GLY A 93 17.23 7.54 -4.45
C GLY A 93 15.87 7.11 -3.93
N ILE A 94 15.45 5.88 -4.18
CA ILE A 94 14.23 5.28 -3.61
C ILE A 94 14.58 4.79 -2.21
N PRO A 95 13.88 5.26 -1.14
CA PRO A 95 14.30 5.01 0.23
C PRO A 95 13.89 3.65 0.78
N ALA A 96 12.86 3.01 0.20
CA ALA A 96 12.25 1.83 0.77
C ALA A 96 11.77 0.82 -0.26
N VAL A 97 11.75 -0.45 0.15
CA VAL A 97 11.12 -1.56 -0.57
C VAL A 97 10.09 -2.25 0.31
N VAL A 98 9.05 -2.83 -0.31
CA VAL A 98 8.11 -3.74 0.36
C VAL A 98 8.23 -5.14 -0.24
N LEU A 99 8.36 -6.17 0.60
CA LEU A 99 8.61 -7.53 0.20
C LEU A 99 7.35 -8.38 0.22
N PHE A 100 7.14 -9.14 -0.87
CA PHE A 100 6.13 -10.18 -1.01
C PHE A 100 6.84 -11.52 -1.25
N GLY A 101 6.64 -12.48 -0.34
CA GLY A 101 7.28 -13.78 -0.41
C GLY A 101 6.48 -14.78 -1.23
N ILE A 102 7.16 -15.58 -2.05
CA ILE A 102 6.59 -16.73 -2.73
C ILE A 102 7.26 -17.98 -2.13
N PRO A 103 6.55 -18.71 -1.25
CA PRO A 103 7.13 -19.84 -0.53
C PRO A 103 7.45 -21.01 -1.47
N ALA A 104 8.36 -21.90 -1.03
CA ALA A 104 8.65 -23.12 -1.76
C ALA A 104 7.45 -24.08 -1.75
N ASN A 105 6.75 -24.15 -0.63
CA ASN A 105 5.55 -24.96 -0.46
C ASN A 105 4.49 -24.16 0.29
N LYS A 106 3.25 -24.32 -0.13
CA LYS A 106 2.10 -23.75 0.56
C LYS A 106 1.42 -24.81 1.41
N ASP A 107 0.92 -24.41 2.57
CA ASP A 107 0.15 -25.28 3.46
C ASP A 107 -1.06 -24.55 4.06
N ALA A 108 -1.93 -25.25 4.78
CA ALA A 108 -3.16 -24.70 5.34
C ALA A 108 -2.94 -23.59 6.39
N THR A 109 -1.73 -23.47 6.94
CA THR A 109 -1.39 -22.50 7.99
C THR A 109 -0.41 -21.43 7.53
N GLY A 110 0.10 -21.54 6.29
CA GLY A 110 1.11 -20.64 5.75
C GLY A 110 2.41 -20.66 6.55
N SER A 111 2.89 -21.86 6.92
CA SER A 111 3.94 -22.04 7.93
C SER A 111 5.26 -21.38 7.58
N GLU A 112 5.62 -21.24 6.31
CA GLU A 112 6.85 -20.56 5.89
C GLU A 112 6.86 -19.07 6.23
N ASN A 113 5.69 -18.43 6.40
CA ASN A 113 5.61 -17.01 6.75
C ASN A 113 6.19 -16.69 8.14
N TYR A 114 6.06 -17.64 9.09
CA TYR A 114 6.62 -17.49 10.44
C TYR A 114 7.88 -18.35 10.69
N ASP A 115 8.46 -18.91 9.64
CA ASP A 115 9.76 -19.57 9.71
C ASP A 115 10.87 -18.52 9.67
N SER A 116 11.74 -18.50 10.67
CA SER A 116 12.92 -17.62 10.74
C SER A 116 13.87 -17.77 9.55
N ASN A 117 13.81 -18.87 8.83
CA ASN A 117 14.55 -19.15 7.60
C ASN A 117 13.67 -19.17 6.34
N GLY A 118 12.44 -18.70 6.42
CA GLY A 118 11.54 -18.52 5.29
C GLY A 118 12.11 -17.53 4.25
N ILE A 119 11.49 -17.48 3.08
CA ILE A 119 11.99 -16.70 1.95
C ILE A 119 12.10 -15.19 2.26
N VAL A 120 11.13 -14.60 2.98
CA VAL A 120 11.16 -13.17 3.34
C VAL A 120 12.23 -12.86 4.38
N PRO A 121 12.37 -13.58 5.51
CA PRO A 121 13.52 -13.42 6.40
C PRO A 121 14.89 -13.54 5.71
N GLN A 122 15.06 -14.45 4.75
CA GLN A 122 16.28 -14.53 3.95
C GLN A 122 16.51 -13.29 3.09
N ALA A 123 15.44 -12.81 2.42
CA ALA A 123 15.48 -11.60 1.59
C ALA A 123 15.80 -10.34 2.40
N ILE A 124 15.19 -10.18 3.59
CA ILE A 124 15.47 -9.05 4.49
C ILE A 124 16.95 -9.00 4.82
N ARG A 125 17.54 -10.12 5.30
CA ARG A 125 18.97 -10.19 5.62
C ARG A 125 19.85 -9.83 4.42
N ALA A 126 19.52 -10.36 3.24
CA ALA A 126 20.29 -10.12 2.02
C ALA A 126 20.26 -8.65 1.57
N ILE A 127 19.10 -7.98 1.70
CA ILE A 127 18.96 -6.55 1.38
C ILE A 127 19.73 -5.70 2.40
N LYS A 128 19.55 -5.97 3.70
CA LYS A 128 20.25 -5.22 4.76
C LYS A 128 21.76 -5.35 4.68
N GLU A 129 22.26 -6.47 4.19
CA GLU A 129 23.69 -6.66 3.91
C GLU A 129 24.16 -5.90 2.66
N ALA A 130 23.35 -5.88 1.59
CA ALA A 130 23.72 -5.31 0.29
C ALA A 130 23.53 -3.79 0.20
N ALA A 131 22.51 -3.25 0.88
CA ALA A 131 22.09 -1.85 0.90
C ALA A 131 21.53 -1.50 2.30
N PRO A 132 22.37 -1.35 3.33
CA PRO A 132 21.94 -1.18 4.72
C PRO A 132 21.12 0.08 4.97
N GLU A 133 21.24 1.09 4.12
CA GLU A 133 20.46 2.33 4.17
C GLU A 133 19.02 2.16 3.65
N LEU A 134 18.74 1.09 2.90
CA LEU A 134 17.42 0.86 2.33
C LEU A 134 16.46 0.36 3.41
N VAL A 135 15.35 1.06 3.59
CA VAL A 135 14.28 0.64 4.49
C VAL A 135 13.57 -0.58 3.93
N VAL A 136 13.50 -1.65 4.72
CA VAL A 136 12.86 -2.90 4.33
C VAL A 136 11.52 -3.03 5.06
N ILE A 137 10.44 -2.96 4.28
CA ILE A 137 9.07 -3.17 4.74
C ILE A 137 8.67 -4.61 4.43
N SER A 138 8.18 -5.32 5.43
CA SER A 138 7.63 -6.65 5.24
C SER A 138 6.10 -6.59 5.15
N ASP A 139 5.53 -7.00 4.01
CA ASP A 139 4.08 -7.23 3.92
C ASP A 139 3.70 -8.40 4.84
N MET A 140 2.70 -8.18 5.68
CA MET A 140 2.28 -9.17 6.66
C MET A 140 0.89 -9.69 6.30
N CYS A 141 0.90 -10.79 5.53
CA CYS A 141 -0.29 -11.52 5.08
C CYS A 141 0.02 -13.00 4.95
N PHE A 142 -1.02 -13.82 4.89
CA PHE A 142 -0.91 -15.26 4.69
C PHE A 142 -1.31 -15.74 3.28
N CYS A 143 -1.88 -14.86 2.43
CA CYS A 143 -2.44 -15.29 1.15
C CYS A 143 -1.40 -15.84 0.16
N GLU A 144 -0.15 -15.45 0.26
CA GLU A 144 0.96 -15.97 -0.53
C GLU A 144 1.38 -17.39 -0.06
N TYR A 145 1.19 -17.67 1.23
CA TYR A 145 1.73 -18.85 1.92
C TYR A 145 0.71 -19.97 2.11
N THR A 146 -0.59 -19.64 2.13
CA THR A 146 -1.65 -20.63 2.29
C THR A 146 -1.99 -21.32 0.97
N ASP A 147 -2.26 -22.62 1.02
CA ASP A 147 -2.67 -23.43 -0.13
C ASP A 147 -4.05 -23.05 -0.68
N HIS A 148 -4.88 -22.42 0.16
CA HIS A 148 -6.20 -21.90 -0.21
C HIS A 148 -6.19 -20.43 -0.63
N GLY A 149 -5.08 -19.70 -0.49
CA GLY A 149 -4.91 -18.31 -0.93
C GLY A 149 -5.71 -17.24 -0.16
N HIS A 150 -6.26 -17.56 1.02
CA HIS A 150 -6.88 -16.58 1.92
C HIS A 150 -5.86 -16.02 2.92
N CYS A 151 -6.19 -14.85 3.50
CA CYS A 151 -5.25 -14.06 4.32
C CYS A 151 -5.13 -14.54 5.79
N GLY A 152 -5.52 -15.75 6.11
CA GLY A 152 -5.46 -16.32 7.46
C GLY A 152 -5.98 -17.74 7.52
N LEU A 153 -6.10 -18.28 8.73
CA LEU A 153 -6.67 -19.60 8.97
C LEU A 153 -8.15 -19.64 8.58
N ILE A 154 -8.57 -20.69 7.92
CA ILE A 154 -9.94 -20.87 7.47
C ILE A 154 -10.70 -21.92 8.29
N ASN A 155 -12.01 -21.73 8.45
CA ASN A 155 -12.90 -22.67 9.10
C ASN A 155 -13.19 -23.85 8.17
N MET A 156 -12.45 -24.95 8.30
CA MET A 156 -12.62 -26.13 7.44
C MET A 156 -12.94 -27.38 8.25
N PRO A 157 -13.90 -28.22 7.79
CA PRO A 157 -14.18 -29.51 8.41
C PRO A 157 -12.91 -30.37 8.53
N GLY A 158 -12.69 -30.94 9.70
CA GLY A 158 -11.52 -31.76 9.99
C GLY A 158 -10.32 -31.03 10.60
N ALA A 159 -10.29 -29.69 10.54
CA ALA A 159 -9.32 -28.90 11.28
C ALA A 159 -9.66 -28.91 12.79
N SER A 160 -8.63 -28.86 13.65
CA SER A 160 -8.80 -28.86 15.11
C SER A 160 -9.58 -27.63 15.63
N HIS A 161 -9.56 -26.54 14.88
CA HIS A 161 -10.24 -25.29 15.17
C HIS A 161 -11.59 -25.11 14.45
N PHE A 162 -12.09 -26.16 13.79
CA PHE A 162 -13.38 -26.11 13.08
C PHE A 162 -14.54 -25.82 14.04
N THR A 163 -15.41 -24.89 13.65
CA THR A 163 -16.66 -24.59 14.34
C THR A 163 -17.86 -24.65 13.39
N ARG A 164 -18.99 -25.15 13.88
CA ARG A 164 -20.27 -25.15 13.13
C ARG A 164 -21.02 -23.83 13.16
N THR A 165 -20.52 -22.87 13.94
CA THR A 165 -21.18 -21.54 14.09
C THR A 165 -20.80 -20.57 12.98
N LEU A 166 -19.72 -20.86 12.25
CA LEU A 166 -19.24 -20.05 11.12
C LEU A 166 -19.31 -20.85 9.82
N PRO A 167 -19.44 -20.20 8.67
CA PRO A 167 -19.42 -20.87 7.37
C PRO A 167 -18.09 -21.58 7.11
N GLU A 168 -18.13 -22.64 6.31
CA GLU A 168 -16.91 -23.24 5.78
C GLU A 168 -16.15 -22.22 4.90
N GLY A 169 -14.82 -22.20 5.00
CA GLY A 169 -13.98 -21.23 4.28
C GLY A 169 -13.95 -19.82 4.89
N TYR A 170 -14.67 -19.58 6.00
CA TYR A 170 -14.59 -18.31 6.71
C TYR A 170 -13.21 -18.16 7.35
N VAL A 171 -12.58 -16.97 7.20
CA VAL A 171 -11.28 -16.68 7.84
C VAL A 171 -11.48 -16.45 9.33
N LEU A 172 -10.78 -17.21 10.15
CA LEU A 172 -10.87 -17.18 11.61
C LEU A 172 -9.97 -16.06 12.14
N ASN A 173 -10.56 -14.93 12.48
CA ASN A 173 -9.87 -13.71 12.89
C ASN A 173 -8.86 -13.94 14.01
N ASP A 174 -9.32 -14.30 15.17
CA ASP A 174 -8.51 -14.33 16.41
C ASP A 174 -7.35 -15.33 16.33
N LEU A 175 -7.58 -16.50 15.74
CA LEU A 175 -6.52 -17.50 15.52
C LEU A 175 -5.47 -17.04 14.49
N THR A 176 -5.89 -16.21 13.54
CA THR A 176 -4.97 -15.60 12.56
C THR A 176 -4.07 -14.57 13.22
N LEU A 177 -4.56 -13.82 14.22
CA LEU A 177 -3.77 -12.82 14.96
C LEU A 177 -2.55 -13.42 15.64
N GLU A 178 -2.66 -14.62 16.23
CA GLU A 178 -1.53 -15.31 16.85
C GLU A 178 -0.41 -15.61 15.83
N LEU A 179 -0.78 -16.05 14.64
CA LEU A 179 0.18 -16.34 13.58
C LEU A 179 0.80 -15.05 13.01
N LEU A 180 0.02 -13.97 12.88
CA LEU A 180 0.53 -12.67 12.45
C LEU A 180 1.58 -12.13 13.42
N GLY A 181 1.35 -12.24 14.72
CA GLY A 181 2.34 -11.87 15.75
C GLY A 181 3.64 -12.65 15.62
N ARG A 182 3.55 -13.99 15.45
CA ARG A 182 4.73 -14.85 15.25
C ARG A 182 5.52 -14.50 13.98
N ALA A 183 4.82 -14.30 12.87
CA ALA A 183 5.45 -13.94 11.60
C ALA A 183 6.14 -12.57 11.68
N SER A 184 5.49 -11.60 12.30
CA SER A 184 6.05 -10.26 12.49
C SER A 184 7.34 -10.28 13.29
N VAL A 185 7.41 -11.06 14.36
CA VAL A 185 8.63 -11.27 15.13
C VAL A 185 9.73 -11.92 14.30
N ALA A 186 9.43 -12.99 13.53
CA ALA A 186 10.43 -13.65 12.68
C ALA A 186 11.02 -12.71 11.63
N HIS A 187 10.19 -11.80 11.08
CA HIS A 187 10.66 -10.80 10.11
C HIS A 187 11.44 -9.65 10.79
N ALA A 188 11.04 -9.22 11.97
CA ALA A 188 11.79 -8.25 12.77
C ALA A 188 13.15 -8.80 13.21
N ASP A 189 13.24 -10.06 13.66
CA ASP A 189 14.50 -10.75 13.97
C ASP A 189 15.43 -10.84 12.76
N ALA A 190 14.90 -10.87 11.54
CA ALA A 190 15.67 -10.84 10.31
C ALA A 190 16.16 -9.44 9.93
N GLY A 191 15.67 -8.37 10.58
CA GLY A 191 16.06 -6.97 10.35
C GLY A 191 15.07 -6.15 9.54
N ALA A 192 13.79 -6.51 9.47
CA ALA A 192 12.76 -5.64 8.91
C ALA A 192 12.67 -4.34 9.72
N ASP A 193 12.62 -3.20 9.03
CA ASP A 193 12.47 -1.89 9.66
C ASP A 193 11.00 -1.56 9.94
N ILE A 194 10.08 -2.09 9.12
CA ILE A 194 8.65 -1.82 9.18
C ILE A 194 7.88 -3.11 8.91
N ILE A 195 6.85 -3.38 9.72
CA ILE A 195 5.86 -4.43 9.44
C ILE A 195 4.60 -3.78 8.86
N ALA A 196 4.10 -4.32 7.74
CA ALA A 196 2.95 -3.76 7.05
C ALA A 196 1.78 -4.77 6.97
N PRO A 197 0.90 -4.82 8.01
CA PRO A 197 -0.22 -5.73 8.06
C PRO A 197 -1.23 -5.45 6.94
N SER A 198 -1.45 -6.44 6.07
CA SER A 198 -2.32 -6.31 4.88
C SER A 198 -3.48 -7.30 4.83
N GLY A 199 -3.67 -8.10 5.89
CA GLY A 199 -4.69 -9.13 5.97
C GLY A 199 -6.11 -8.62 6.21
N MET A 200 -6.28 -7.41 6.74
CA MET A 200 -7.58 -6.83 7.15
C MET A 200 -8.29 -7.67 8.24
N MET A 201 -7.55 -8.20 9.19
CA MET A 201 -8.12 -8.83 10.38
C MET A 201 -8.36 -7.77 11.45
N ASP A 202 -9.50 -7.85 12.13
CA ASP A 202 -9.79 -6.99 13.27
C ASP A 202 -8.75 -7.18 14.39
N GLY A 203 -8.15 -6.10 14.88
CA GLY A 203 -7.16 -6.16 15.97
C GLY A 203 -5.75 -6.57 15.53
N MET A 204 -5.46 -6.66 14.22
CA MET A 204 -4.15 -7.17 13.78
C MET A 204 -2.99 -6.23 14.09
N VAL A 205 -3.20 -4.91 14.06
CA VAL A 205 -2.17 -3.93 14.42
C VAL A 205 -1.79 -4.10 15.88
N GLY A 206 -2.79 -4.18 16.77
CA GLY A 206 -2.58 -4.38 18.21
C GLY A 206 -1.89 -5.70 18.54
N ALA A 207 -2.27 -6.80 17.89
CA ALA A 207 -1.65 -8.10 18.07
C ALA A 207 -0.17 -8.09 17.63
N ILE A 208 0.13 -7.49 16.46
CA ILE A 208 1.51 -7.35 15.97
C ILE A 208 2.34 -6.44 16.89
N ARG A 209 1.81 -5.30 17.33
CA ARG A 209 2.52 -4.39 18.23
C ARG A 209 2.87 -5.08 19.55
N ALA A 210 1.90 -5.78 20.15
CA ALA A 210 2.13 -6.53 21.38
C ALA A 210 3.21 -7.62 21.21
N ALA A 211 3.17 -8.38 20.11
CA ALA A 211 4.16 -9.42 19.85
C ALA A 211 5.57 -8.86 19.63
N LEU A 212 5.71 -7.73 18.92
CA LEU A 212 6.98 -7.06 18.69
C LEU A 212 7.56 -6.51 20.01
N ASP A 213 6.74 -5.85 20.83
CA ASP A 213 7.16 -5.27 22.12
C ASP A 213 7.60 -6.36 23.12
N GLU A 214 6.88 -7.49 23.19
CA GLU A 214 7.25 -8.64 24.02
C GLU A 214 8.65 -9.18 23.69
N ARG A 215 9.07 -9.04 22.43
CA ARG A 215 10.37 -9.50 21.93
C ARG A 215 11.42 -8.39 21.79
N SER A 216 11.17 -7.22 22.39
CA SER A 216 12.07 -6.07 22.39
C SER A 216 12.32 -5.47 20.98
N HIS A 217 11.32 -5.57 20.10
CA HIS A 217 11.26 -4.92 18.79
C HIS A 217 10.39 -3.66 18.81
N ASP A 218 10.39 -2.92 19.94
CA ASP A 218 9.66 -1.68 20.14
C ASP A 218 10.06 -0.55 19.17
N HIS A 219 11.22 -0.67 18.55
CA HIS A 219 11.75 0.23 17.50
C HIS A 219 11.22 -0.07 16.08
N VAL A 220 10.59 -1.23 15.84
CA VAL A 220 10.05 -1.62 14.54
C VAL A 220 8.70 -0.94 14.33
N ALA A 221 8.59 -0.11 13.28
CA ALA A 221 7.35 0.61 13.00
C ALA A 221 6.27 -0.27 12.34
N ILE A 222 5.01 0.16 12.43
CA ILE A 222 3.87 -0.49 11.77
C ILE A 222 3.25 0.45 10.74
N LEU A 223 3.28 0.04 9.45
CA LEU A 223 2.57 0.67 8.34
C LEU A 223 1.29 -0.14 8.06
N SER A 224 0.16 0.27 8.64
CA SER A 224 -1.09 -0.46 8.45
C SER A 224 -1.71 -0.20 7.08
N TYR A 225 -2.15 -1.28 6.40
CA TYR A 225 -3.09 -1.20 5.27
C TYR A 225 -4.51 -0.87 5.79
N ALA A 226 -4.62 0.24 6.50
CA ALA A 226 -5.78 0.61 7.31
C ALA A 226 -7.08 0.79 6.52
N ALA A 227 -7.00 1.10 5.23
CA ALA A 227 -8.16 1.18 4.33
C ALA A 227 -7.88 0.39 3.05
N LYS A 228 -8.04 -0.93 3.10
CA LYS A 228 -7.86 -1.83 1.97
C LYS A 228 -9.20 -2.39 1.48
N TYR A 229 -9.53 -2.11 0.25
CA TYR A 229 -10.80 -2.48 -0.39
C TYR A 229 -10.71 -3.79 -1.17
N ALA A 230 -11.82 -4.54 -1.23
CA ALA A 230 -12.00 -5.68 -2.12
C ALA A 230 -12.08 -5.18 -3.56
N SER A 231 -10.94 -5.19 -4.26
CA SER A 231 -10.81 -4.52 -5.55
C SER A 231 -10.57 -5.47 -6.71
N GLY A 232 -11.18 -5.16 -7.86
CA GLY A 232 -10.90 -5.81 -9.14
C GLY A 232 -9.50 -5.49 -9.69
N PHE A 233 -8.82 -4.45 -9.17
CA PHE A 233 -7.49 -4.04 -9.62
C PHE A 233 -6.34 -4.90 -9.06
N TYR A 234 -6.62 -5.99 -8.33
CA TYR A 234 -5.58 -6.89 -7.80
C TYR A 234 -5.24 -8.06 -8.71
N GLY A 235 -5.86 -8.17 -9.90
CA GLY A 235 -5.64 -9.31 -10.81
C GLY A 235 -4.16 -9.61 -11.06
N PRO A 236 -3.35 -8.67 -11.57
CA PRO A 236 -1.94 -8.92 -11.86
C PRO A 236 -1.08 -9.25 -10.62
N PHE A 237 -1.44 -8.74 -9.43
CA PHE A 237 -0.76 -9.12 -8.19
C PHE A 237 -0.96 -10.60 -7.84
N ARG A 238 -2.16 -11.14 -8.10
CA ARG A 238 -2.45 -12.55 -7.84
C ARG A 238 -1.58 -13.48 -8.69
N ASP A 239 -1.28 -13.06 -9.94
CA ASP A 239 -0.32 -13.76 -10.79
C ASP A 239 1.10 -13.62 -10.24
N ALA A 240 1.50 -12.40 -9.87
CA ALA A 240 2.85 -12.08 -9.42
C ALA A 240 3.23 -12.78 -8.11
N ALA A 241 2.30 -12.89 -7.16
CA ALA A 241 2.48 -13.51 -5.85
C ALA A 241 1.99 -14.97 -5.79
N GLU A 242 1.52 -15.52 -6.94
CA GLU A 242 0.96 -16.87 -7.04
C GLU A 242 -0.13 -17.15 -5.98
N SER A 243 -0.99 -16.13 -5.71
CA SER A 243 -1.94 -16.12 -4.59
C SER A 243 -3.42 -15.93 -4.98
N PRO A 244 -3.93 -16.56 -6.06
CA PRO A 244 -5.36 -16.54 -6.31
C PRO A 244 -6.09 -17.33 -5.22
N PRO A 245 -7.24 -16.83 -4.70
CA PRO A 245 -8.04 -17.63 -3.77
C PRO A 245 -8.54 -18.91 -4.46
N ALA A 246 -8.40 -20.05 -3.80
CA ALA A 246 -8.84 -21.35 -4.33
C ALA A 246 -10.36 -21.47 -4.39
N PHE A 247 -11.09 -20.68 -3.60
CA PHE A 247 -12.55 -20.58 -3.58
C PHE A 247 -12.99 -19.18 -3.14
N GLY A 248 -14.23 -18.81 -3.49
CA GLY A 248 -14.83 -17.53 -3.09
C GLY A 248 -14.03 -16.29 -3.53
N ASP A 249 -14.06 -15.28 -2.68
CA ASP A 249 -13.29 -14.05 -2.83
C ASP A 249 -12.81 -13.53 -1.46
N ARG A 250 -12.30 -12.30 -1.39
CA ARG A 250 -11.80 -11.70 -0.15
C ARG A 250 -12.75 -10.67 0.47
N SER A 251 -14.01 -10.58 -0.01
CA SER A 251 -14.99 -9.60 0.45
C SER A 251 -15.46 -9.82 1.88
N GLN A 252 -15.21 -11.00 2.47
CA GLN A 252 -15.53 -11.27 3.87
C GLN A 252 -14.63 -10.55 4.87
N TYR A 253 -13.47 -10.00 4.44
CA TYR A 253 -12.53 -9.29 5.30
C TYR A 253 -11.92 -8.03 4.67
N GLN A 254 -11.93 -7.87 3.35
CA GLN A 254 -11.58 -6.60 2.70
C GLN A 254 -12.82 -5.71 2.58
N MET A 255 -12.65 -4.40 2.70
CA MET A 255 -13.75 -3.43 2.71
C MET A 255 -14.53 -3.42 1.40
N ASP A 256 -15.84 -3.18 1.47
CA ASP A 256 -16.68 -2.99 0.31
C ASP A 256 -16.31 -1.69 -0.44
N PRO A 257 -16.05 -1.76 -1.76
CA PRO A 257 -15.76 -0.57 -2.58
C PRO A 257 -16.79 0.55 -2.51
N ALA A 258 -18.03 0.25 -2.14
CA ALA A 258 -19.10 1.24 -2.00
C ALA A 258 -19.05 2.03 -0.67
N ASN A 259 -18.22 1.61 0.30
CA ASN A 259 -18.22 2.12 1.66
C ASN A 259 -17.04 3.08 1.90
N ARG A 260 -17.32 4.39 1.91
CA ARG A 260 -16.31 5.40 2.26
C ARG A 260 -16.18 5.64 3.76
N ARG A 261 -17.32 5.70 4.49
CA ARG A 261 -17.32 6.02 5.93
C ARG A 261 -16.71 4.91 6.79
N GLU A 262 -16.76 3.69 6.33
CA GLU A 262 -16.12 2.53 6.96
C GLU A 262 -14.61 2.74 7.07
N ALA A 263 -13.96 3.27 6.02
CA ALA A 263 -12.53 3.54 6.01
C ALA A 263 -12.06 4.39 7.20
N LEU A 264 -12.80 5.44 7.56
CA LEU A 264 -12.43 6.27 8.70
C LEU A 264 -12.55 5.53 10.04
N ARG A 265 -13.49 4.59 10.13
CA ARG A 265 -13.63 3.75 11.32
C ARG A 265 -12.49 2.74 11.41
N GLU A 266 -12.14 2.05 10.33
CA GLU A 266 -11.02 1.11 10.27
C GLU A 266 -9.70 1.81 10.62
N VAL A 267 -9.44 2.95 9.98
CA VAL A 267 -8.24 3.75 10.28
C VAL A 267 -8.19 4.19 11.74
N ALA A 268 -9.32 4.59 12.34
CA ALA A 268 -9.37 4.99 13.74
C ALA A 268 -9.05 3.82 14.69
N LEU A 269 -9.47 2.60 14.36
CA LEU A 269 -9.16 1.39 15.12
C LEU A 269 -7.65 1.10 15.04
N ASP A 270 -7.07 1.09 13.84
CA ASP A 270 -5.64 0.85 13.65
C ASP A 270 -4.76 1.88 14.38
N VAL A 271 -5.17 3.17 14.35
CA VAL A 271 -4.49 4.22 15.13
C VAL A 271 -4.56 3.93 16.64
N ALA A 272 -5.71 3.52 17.14
CA ALA A 272 -5.89 3.17 18.56
C ALA A 272 -5.10 1.92 18.97
N GLU A 273 -4.86 1.01 18.04
CA GLU A 273 -4.08 -0.21 18.20
C GLU A 273 -2.57 0.02 18.11
N GLY A 274 -2.11 1.21 17.69
CA GLY A 274 -0.70 1.59 17.67
C GLY A 274 -0.04 1.58 16.29
N ALA A 275 -0.80 1.80 15.20
CA ALA A 275 -0.19 2.04 13.89
C ALA A 275 0.63 3.34 13.89
N ASP A 276 1.85 3.30 13.34
CA ASP A 276 2.73 4.47 13.17
C ASP A 276 2.44 5.22 11.87
N MET A 277 2.01 4.49 10.85
CA MET A 277 1.69 4.98 9.51
C MET A 277 0.45 4.27 8.97
N LEU A 278 -0.27 4.96 8.10
CA LEU A 278 -1.54 4.51 7.53
C LEU A 278 -1.39 4.29 6.02
N MET A 279 -2.17 3.38 5.43
CA MET A 279 -2.18 3.17 3.98
C MET A 279 -3.60 3.02 3.45
N VAL A 280 -3.87 3.66 2.30
CA VAL A 280 -5.07 3.45 1.48
C VAL A 280 -4.71 2.60 0.27
N LYS A 281 -5.45 1.53 0.01
CA LYS A 281 -5.24 0.59 -1.10
C LYS A 281 -6.58 0.14 -1.72
N PRO A 282 -6.76 0.23 -3.03
CA PRO A 282 -5.94 0.89 -4.06
C PRO A 282 -5.85 2.41 -3.95
N ALA A 283 -5.03 3.08 -4.81
CA ALA A 283 -4.84 4.52 -4.77
C ALA A 283 -5.85 5.29 -5.63
N LEU A 284 -5.77 5.16 -6.98
CA LEU A 284 -6.52 6.03 -7.90
C LEU A 284 -8.04 5.96 -7.73
N PRO A 285 -8.68 4.79 -7.54
CA PRO A 285 -10.13 4.72 -7.32
C PRO A 285 -10.61 5.28 -5.99
N TYR A 286 -9.68 5.56 -5.04
CA TYR A 286 -9.97 5.95 -3.65
C TYR A 286 -9.23 7.22 -3.22
N LEU A 287 -8.97 8.16 -4.16
CA LEU A 287 -8.34 9.45 -3.85
C LEU A 287 -9.20 10.31 -2.89
N ASP A 288 -10.51 10.13 -2.91
CA ASP A 288 -11.44 10.76 -1.97
C ASP A 288 -11.24 10.22 -0.54
N VAL A 289 -11.07 8.91 -0.38
CA VAL A 289 -10.76 8.27 0.91
C VAL A 289 -9.40 8.70 1.40
N LEU A 290 -8.38 8.67 0.52
CA LEU A 290 -7.03 9.12 0.83
C LEU A 290 -7.00 10.55 1.35
N SER A 291 -7.72 11.45 0.67
CA SER A 291 -7.82 12.86 1.07
C SER A 291 -8.51 13.03 2.43
N GLU A 292 -9.54 12.25 2.70
CA GLU A 292 -10.26 12.31 3.97
C GLU A 292 -9.43 11.74 5.14
N VAL A 293 -8.75 10.62 4.94
CA VAL A 293 -7.82 10.03 5.92
C VAL A 293 -6.71 11.04 6.26
N ARG A 294 -6.08 11.64 5.24
CA ARG A 294 -5.02 12.65 5.45
C ARG A 294 -5.48 13.86 6.24
N GLN A 295 -6.73 14.29 6.05
CA GLN A 295 -7.29 15.46 6.76
C GLN A 295 -7.74 15.11 8.18
N THR A 296 -8.07 13.86 8.44
CA THR A 296 -8.64 13.41 9.72
C THR A 296 -7.58 12.96 10.71
N PHE A 297 -6.52 12.31 10.25
CA PHE A 297 -5.50 11.70 11.10
C PHE A 297 -4.15 12.39 10.95
N PRO A 298 -3.43 12.65 12.07
CA PRO A 298 -2.14 13.37 12.06
C PRO A 298 -0.94 12.45 11.72
N LEU A 299 -1.16 11.19 11.35
CA LEU A 299 -0.12 10.22 11.00
C LEU A 299 0.30 10.35 9.53
N PRO A 300 1.52 9.91 9.17
CA PRO A 300 1.91 9.77 7.77
C PRO A 300 1.00 8.80 7.02
N VAL A 301 0.62 9.17 5.80
CA VAL A 301 -0.29 8.37 4.97
C VAL A 301 0.39 7.90 3.70
N ALA A 302 0.41 6.59 3.50
CA ALA A 302 0.81 5.97 2.25
C ALA A 302 -0.41 5.70 1.34
N ALA A 303 -0.18 5.58 0.05
CA ALA A 303 -1.16 5.07 -0.90
C ALA A 303 -0.51 4.03 -1.81
N TYR A 304 -1.24 2.96 -2.13
CA TYR A 304 -0.72 1.92 -2.99
C TYR A 304 -1.34 2.01 -4.39
N GLN A 305 -0.56 2.48 -5.37
CA GLN A 305 -0.88 2.33 -6.78
C GLN A 305 -0.66 0.86 -7.18
N VAL A 306 -1.76 0.10 -7.24
CA VAL A 306 -1.73 -1.35 -7.31
C VAL A 306 -1.45 -1.89 -8.71
N SER A 307 -1.24 -3.20 -8.79
CA SER A 307 -0.86 -3.92 -10.00
C SER A 307 -1.80 -3.70 -11.19
N GLY A 308 -3.10 -3.63 -10.98
CA GLY A 308 -4.08 -3.35 -12.04
C GLY A 308 -4.01 -1.91 -12.54
N GLU A 309 -3.74 -0.95 -11.66
CA GLU A 309 -3.52 0.45 -12.05
C GLU A 309 -2.24 0.60 -12.90
N TYR A 310 -1.18 -0.13 -12.54
CA TYR A 310 0.05 -0.24 -13.31
C TYR A 310 -0.18 -0.89 -14.67
N ALA A 311 -0.79 -2.08 -14.68
CA ALA A 311 -0.99 -2.88 -15.88
C ALA A 311 -1.91 -2.19 -16.91
N MET A 312 -2.97 -1.49 -16.48
CA MET A 312 -3.86 -0.78 -17.39
C MET A 312 -3.16 0.36 -18.14
N LEU A 313 -2.21 1.08 -17.50
CA LEU A 313 -1.43 2.12 -18.15
C LEU A 313 -0.48 1.52 -19.19
N HIS A 314 0.19 0.42 -18.85
CA HIS A 314 1.03 -0.33 -19.80
C HIS A 314 0.24 -0.86 -20.98
N ALA A 315 -0.94 -1.44 -20.75
CA ALA A 315 -1.79 -1.97 -21.82
C ALA A 315 -2.28 -0.87 -22.77
N ALA A 316 -2.71 0.28 -22.23
CA ALA A 316 -3.14 1.41 -23.04
C ALA A 316 -1.97 2.04 -23.82
N ALA A 317 -0.78 2.12 -23.22
CA ALA A 317 0.42 2.63 -23.88
C ALA A 317 0.91 1.69 -24.99
N ALA A 318 0.88 0.38 -24.78
CA ALA A 318 1.24 -0.62 -25.78
C ALA A 318 0.35 -0.55 -27.04
N ASN A 319 -0.92 -0.11 -26.88
CA ASN A 319 -1.83 0.14 -28.00
C ASN A 319 -1.67 1.56 -28.61
N GLY A 320 -0.73 2.38 -28.13
CA GLY A 320 -0.53 3.74 -28.63
C GLY A 320 -1.61 4.74 -28.24
N TRP A 321 -2.47 4.42 -27.29
CA TRP A 321 -3.58 5.30 -26.87
C TRP A 321 -3.16 6.35 -25.85
N LEU A 322 -2.15 6.05 -25.04
CA LEU A 322 -1.62 6.91 -23.98
C LEU A 322 -0.09 6.99 -24.04
N ASP A 323 0.44 8.12 -23.61
CA ASP A 323 1.87 8.26 -23.29
C ASP A 323 2.11 7.73 -21.87
N LEU A 324 2.86 6.64 -21.75
CA LEU A 324 3.09 5.94 -20.48
C LEU A 324 3.72 6.85 -19.44
N ARG A 325 4.82 7.52 -19.78
CA ARG A 325 5.55 8.40 -18.86
C ARG A 325 4.66 9.51 -18.33
N ARG A 326 3.94 10.19 -19.21
CA ARG A 326 3.04 11.29 -18.82
C ARG A 326 1.91 10.81 -17.92
N CYS A 327 1.25 9.71 -18.29
CA CYS A 327 0.12 9.21 -17.51
C CYS A 327 0.56 8.62 -16.17
N ALA A 328 1.71 7.93 -16.11
CA ALA A 328 2.27 7.43 -14.86
C ALA A 328 2.62 8.59 -13.92
N LEU A 329 3.36 9.61 -14.37
CA LEU A 329 3.70 10.77 -13.56
C LEU A 329 2.47 11.59 -13.15
N GLU A 330 1.45 11.72 -14.01
CA GLU A 330 0.20 12.38 -13.67
C GLU A 330 -0.59 11.63 -12.60
N SER A 331 -0.66 10.30 -12.69
CA SER A 331 -1.31 9.46 -11.68
C SER A 331 -0.61 9.55 -10.33
N LEU A 332 0.73 9.43 -10.30
CA LEU A 332 1.53 9.58 -9.08
C LEU A 332 1.37 11.00 -8.46
N THR A 333 1.36 12.04 -9.31
CA THR A 333 1.09 13.41 -8.86
C THR A 333 -0.32 13.54 -8.28
N SER A 334 -1.31 12.86 -8.84
CA SER A 334 -2.69 12.87 -8.33
C SER A 334 -2.80 12.22 -6.96
N ILE A 335 -2.09 11.13 -6.74
CA ILE A 335 -1.99 10.45 -5.45
C ILE A 335 -1.31 11.34 -4.41
N ARG A 336 -0.17 11.95 -4.77
CA ARG A 336 0.55 12.90 -3.90
C ARG A 336 -0.32 14.10 -3.54
N ARG A 337 -1.02 14.68 -4.53
CA ARG A 337 -1.93 15.83 -4.34
C ARG A 337 -3.14 15.48 -3.46
N ALA A 338 -3.61 14.24 -3.50
CA ALA A 338 -4.69 13.79 -2.62
C ALA A 338 -4.26 13.64 -1.16
N GLY A 339 -2.93 13.65 -0.87
CA GLY A 339 -2.41 13.70 0.48
C GLY A 339 -1.47 12.56 0.88
N ALA A 340 -1.08 11.68 -0.04
CA ALA A 340 -0.09 10.67 0.26
C ALA A 340 1.27 11.28 0.59
N ASP A 341 1.87 10.89 1.71
CA ASP A 341 3.25 11.21 2.06
C ASP A 341 4.21 10.24 1.36
N MET A 342 3.78 9.00 1.14
CA MET A 342 4.52 7.92 0.50
C MET A 342 3.64 7.21 -0.52
N ILE A 343 4.23 6.71 -1.61
CA ILE A 343 3.51 6.01 -2.68
C ILE A 343 4.17 4.67 -2.96
N LEU A 344 3.46 3.58 -2.66
CA LEU A 344 3.84 2.25 -3.12
C LEU A 344 3.46 2.15 -4.59
N THR A 345 4.44 1.90 -5.46
CA THR A 345 4.19 1.83 -6.90
C THR A 345 5.21 0.99 -7.63
N TYR A 346 4.75 0.22 -8.60
CA TYR A 346 5.61 -0.51 -9.53
C TYR A 346 6.31 0.41 -10.54
N PHE A 347 5.88 1.67 -10.67
CA PHE A 347 6.57 2.70 -11.44
C PHE A 347 7.75 3.34 -10.70
N ALA A 348 8.05 2.96 -9.46
CA ALA A 348 9.03 3.68 -8.63
C ALA A 348 10.38 3.86 -9.33
N LYS A 349 10.96 2.80 -9.94
CA LYS A 349 12.23 2.85 -10.65
C LYS A 349 12.15 3.74 -11.90
N ASP A 350 11.12 3.58 -12.71
CA ASP A 350 10.93 4.38 -13.92
C ASP A 350 10.65 5.84 -13.58
N ALA A 351 9.78 6.10 -12.61
CA ALA A 351 9.49 7.44 -12.13
C ALA A 351 10.74 8.14 -11.57
N ALA A 352 11.56 7.42 -10.79
CA ALA A 352 12.81 7.96 -10.27
C ALA A 352 13.79 8.32 -11.41
N ARG A 353 13.94 7.45 -12.43
CA ARG A 353 14.74 7.75 -13.62
C ARG A 353 14.23 8.98 -14.36
N TRP A 354 12.90 9.05 -14.62
CA TRP A 354 12.28 10.19 -15.32
C TRP A 354 12.43 11.50 -14.56
N LEU A 355 12.32 11.48 -13.23
CA LEU A 355 12.50 12.67 -12.39
C LEU A 355 13.97 13.11 -12.32
N ASN A 356 14.92 12.19 -12.42
CA ASN A 356 16.35 12.45 -12.48
C ASN A 356 16.83 12.83 -13.91
N GLY A 357 15.95 12.98 -14.87
CA GLY A 357 16.25 13.49 -16.21
C GLY A 357 16.61 12.41 -17.23
N ALA A 358 16.41 11.14 -16.94
CA ALA A 358 16.52 10.07 -17.96
C ALA A 358 15.35 10.14 -18.96
N GLU A 359 15.62 9.85 -20.23
CA GLU A 359 14.61 9.77 -21.31
C GLU A 359 13.77 8.50 -21.24
#